data_42a4cec071347b4ee43253c9287b3dcb
#
_entry.id   42a4cec071347b4ee43253c9287b3dcb
#
_cell.length_a   1.000
_cell.length_b   1.000
_cell.length_c   1.000
_cell.angle_alpha   90.00
_cell.angle_beta   90.00
_cell.angle_gamma   90.00
#
_symmetry.space_group_name_H-M   'P 1'
#
loop_
_entity.id
_entity.type
_entity.pdbx_description
1 polymer ?
#
loop_
_entity_poly.entity_id
_entity_poly.type
_entity_poly.pdbx_seq_one_letter_code
_entity_poly.pdbx_strand_id
1 'polypeptide(L)'
;MMRALVTGAGKRLGRAMALYLADRGYDVAVHFASSETAAKSLVQEIIAKGRKSIALQADLLQEDQVETLVDRAVHGLGGNLTCLINNASIFEYDTLESATRRSWDRHIESNLRAPFVLMQCFARQAPRARQDDQGEPLAQALVINMLDQRVRKLTPEFSSYSIAKMGLWALTQTAAQGLAPDIRVNAIGPGPTLQGARQ
;
A
#
# COMPACT_ATOMS: atom_id res chain seq x y z
N MET A 1 16.70 -7.78 8.95
CA MET A 1 15.44 -8.57 8.97
C MET A 1 14.41 -7.78 8.16
N MET A 2 13.75 -8.42 7.19
CA MET A 2 12.83 -7.74 6.28
C MET A 2 11.41 -7.68 6.86
N ARG A 3 10.79 -6.51 6.86
CA ARG A 3 9.43 -6.29 7.40
C ARG A 3 8.60 -5.47 6.43
N ALA A 4 7.35 -5.86 6.24
CA ALA A 4 6.43 -5.22 5.32
C ALA A 4 5.12 -4.82 5.97
N LEU A 5 4.55 -3.70 5.52
CA LEU A 5 3.15 -3.34 5.73
C LEU A 5 2.42 -3.44 4.38
N VAL A 6 1.33 -4.20 4.34
CA VAL A 6 0.47 -4.31 3.15
C VAL A 6 -0.92 -3.80 3.49
N THR A 7 -1.35 -2.73 2.83
CA THR A 7 -2.70 -2.18 3.06
C THR A 7 -3.76 -2.96 2.27
N GLY A 8 -4.94 -3.15 2.88
CA GLY A 8 -6.02 -3.93 2.27
C GLY A 8 -5.65 -5.40 2.01
N ALA A 9 -4.84 -5.99 2.92
CA ALA A 9 -4.23 -7.30 2.70
C ALA A 9 -5.17 -8.50 2.98
N GLY A 10 -6.37 -8.28 3.52
CA GLY A 10 -7.26 -9.39 3.91
C GLY A 10 -7.73 -10.27 2.75
N LYS A 11 -7.78 -9.78 1.52
CA LYS A 11 -8.38 -10.46 0.37
C LYS A 11 -7.61 -10.19 -0.93
N ARG A 12 -7.86 -11.02 -1.95
CA ARG A 12 -7.44 -10.84 -3.34
C ARG A 12 -5.93 -10.51 -3.48
N LEU A 13 -5.57 -9.47 -4.25
CA LEU A 13 -4.18 -9.09 -4.52
C LEU A 13 -3.38 -8.80 -3.25
N GLY A 14 -3.96 -8.08 -2.29
CA GLY A 14 -3.27 -7.78 -1.03
C GLY A 14 -2.89 -9.04 -0.27
N ARG A 15 -3.80 -10.04 -0.21
CA ARG A 15 -3.54 -11.33 0.40
C ARG A 15 -2.42 -12.10 -0.33
N ALA A 16 -2.49 -12.15 -1.65
CA ALA A 16 -1.48 -12.82 -2.46
C ALA A 16 -0.08 -12.19 -2.28
N MET A 17 -0.01 -10.84 -2.26
CA MET A 17 1.24 -10.12 -2.03
C MET A 17 1.80 -10.35 -0.62
N ALA A 18 0.94 -10.38 0.40
CA ALA A 18 1.37 -10.65 1.78
C ALA A 18 1.97 -12.05 1.92
N LEU A 19 1.34 -13.07 1.34
CA LEU A 19 1.85 -14.45 1.31
C LEU A 19 3.16 -14.55 0.53
N TYR A 20 3.23 -13.91 -0.64
CA TYR A 20 4.43 -13.87 -1.46
C TYR A 20 5.64 -13.24 -0.71
N LEU A 21 5.40 -12.17 0.05
CA LEU A 21 6.42 -11.57 0.89
C LEU A 21 6.85 -12.51 2.03
N ALA A 22 5.89 -13.18 2.67
CA ALA A 22 6.20 -14.16 3.72
C ALA A 22 7.07 -15.31 3.19
N ASP A 23 6.77 -15.84 2.01
CA ASP A 23 7.59 -16.88 1.34
C ASP A 23 9.02 -16.41 1.03
N ARG A 24 9.24 -15.08 0.96
CA ARG A 24 10.56 -14.45 0.77
C ARG A 24 11.22 -13.98 2.06
N GLY A 25 10.69 -14.40 3.20
CA GLY A 25 11.32 -14.14 4.49
C GLY A 25 10.93 -12.80 5.14
N TYR A 26 9.89 -12.12 4.66
CA TYR A 26 9.36 -10.93 5.33
C TYR A 26 8.46 -11.29 6.50
N ASP A 27 8.60 -10.55 7.59
CA ASP A 27 7.53 -10.42 8.57
C ASP A 27 6.50 -9.41 8.04
N VAL A 28 5.20 -9.67 8.22
CA VAL A 28 4.17 -8.89 7.52
C VAL A 28 3.10 -8.35 8.46
N ALA A 29 2.91 -7.04 8.44
CA ALA A 29 1.75 -6.38 9.02
C ALA A 29 0.61 -6.37 7.97
N VAL A 30 -0.49 -7.01 8.30
CA VAL A 30 -1.69 -7.20 7.48
C VAL A 30 -2.70 -6.14 7.85
N HIS A 31 -2.81 -5.06 7.08
CA HIS A 31 -3.82 -4.04 7.33
C HIS A 31 -5.16 -4.41 6.70
N PHE A 32 -6.25 -4.08 7.40
CA PHE A 32 -7.64 -4.23 6.96
C PHE A 32 -8.51 -3.08 7.49
N ALA A 33 -9.59 -2.73 6.79
CA ALA A 33 -10.61 -1.81 7.28
C ALA A 33 -11.74 -2.57 7.99
N SER A 34 -12.41 -3.49 7.27
CA SER A 34 -13.60 -4.22 7.76
C SER A 34 -13.49 -5.76 7.65
N SER A 35 -12.45 -6.29 6.99
CA SER A 35 -12.30 -7.73 6.74
C SER A 35 -11.50 -8.45 7.83
N GLU A 36 -11.89 -8.30 9.09
CA GLU A 36 -11.14 -8.78 10.26
C GLU A 36 -10.86 -10.28 10.21
N THR A 37 -11.90 -11.09 9.99
CA THR A 37 -11.76 -12.56 9.95
C THR A 37 -10.76 -13.01 8.89
N ALA A 38 -10.83 -12.42 7.68
CA ALA A 38 -9.91 -12.76 6.61
C ALA A 38 -8.47 -12.30 6.91
N ALA A 39 -8.29 -11.13 7.54
CA ALA A 39 -6.99 -10.65 7.97
C ALA A 39 -6.38 -11.54 9.06
N LYS A 40 -7.16 -11.95 10.06
CA LYS A 40 -6.69 -12.87 11.11
C LYS A 40 -6.33 -14.25 10.55
N SER A 41 -7.11 -14.79 9.60
CA SER A 41 -6.78 -16.04 8.91
C SER A 41 -5.45 -15.92 8.15
N LEU A 42 -5.23 -14.84 7.42
CA LEU A 42 -3.97 -14.60 6.72
C LEU A 42 -2.78 -14.51 7.67
N VAL A 43 -2.94 -13.84 8.82
CA VAL A 43 -1.90 -13.79 9.85
C VAL A 43 -1.49 -15.19 10.31
N GLN A 44 -2.45 -16.08 10.56
CA GLN A 44 -2.14 -17.47 10.97
C GLN A 44 -1.39 -18.23 9.87
N GLU A 45 -1.76 -18.04 8.60
CA GLU A 45 -1.04 -18.65 7.48
C GLU A 45 0.40 -18.17 7.35
N ILE A 46 0.64 -16.86 7.58
CA ILE A 46 1.99 -16.30 7.57
C ILE A 46 2.82 -16.83 8.76
N ILE A 47 2.20 -16.95 9.94
CA ILE A 47 2.86 -17.53 11.13
C ILE A 47 3.21 -19.00 10.88
N ALA A 48 2.34 -19.77 10.24
CA ALA A 48 2.61 -21.17 9.88
C ALA A 48 3.79 -21.32 8.89
N LYS A 49 4.13 -20.27 8.14
CA LYS A 49 5.34 -20.20 7.30
C LYS A 49 6.61 -19.80 8.10
N GLY A 50 6.53 -19.70 9.42
CA GLY A 50 7.66 -19.32 10.29
C GLY A 50 7.98 -17.81 10.26
N ARG A 51 7.05 -16.96 9.84
CA ARG A 51 7.23 -15.50 9.83
C ARG A 51 6.39 -14.84 10.91
N LYS A 52 6.86 -13.70 11.42
CA LYS A 52 6.06 -12.87 12.31
C LYS A 52 4.98 -12.15 11.53
N SER A 53 3.76 -12.12 12.04
CA SER A 53 2.66 -11.40 11.41
C SER A 53 1.68 -10.85 12.44
N ILE A 54 1.07 -9.72 12.13
CA ILE A 54 0.05 -9.05 12.93
C ILE A 54 -1.06 -8.51 12.03
N ALA A 55 -2.28 -8.46 12.56
CA ALA A 55 -3.40 -7.80 11.91
C ALA A 55 -3.59 -6.40 12.50
N LEU A 56 -3.72 -5.38 11.64
CA LEU A 56 -3.89 -3.99 12.02
C LEU A 56 -5.15 -3.42 11.37
N GLN A 57 -6.12 -3.06 12.19
CA GLN A 57 -7.32 -2.37 11.73
C GLN A 57 -7.04 -0.86 11.62
N ALA A 58 -7.44 -0.25 10.50
CA ALA A 58 -7.56 1.19 10.32
C ALA A 58 -8.55 1.49 9.18
N ASP A 59 -9.29 2.59 9.30
CA ASP A 59 -10.04 3.15 8.19
C ASP A 59 -9.18 4.20 7.49
N LEU A 60 -8.80 3.94 6.25
CA LEU A 60 -7.96 4.86 5.47
C LEU A 60 -8.69 6.15 5.03
N LEU A 61 -9.96 6.29 5.35
CA LEU A 61 -10.71 7.54 5.25
C LEU A 61 -10.54 8.43 6.49
N GLN A 62 -9.86 7.96 7.53
CA GLN A 62 -9.62 8.68 8.79
C GLN A 62 -8.12 8.92 8.93
N GLU A 63 -7.68 10.15 8.73
CA GLU A 63 -6.25 10.50 8.69
C GLU A 63 -5.52 10.17 10.00
N ASP A 64 -6.16 10.39 11.15
CA ASP A 64 -5.64 10.04 12.47
C ASP A 64 -5.28 8.55 12.61
N GLN A 65 -6.09 7.67 12.01
CA GLN A 65 -5.80 6.23 11.98
C GLN A 65 -4.67 5.89 11.00
N VAL A 66 -4.59 6.59 9.87
CA VAL A 66 -3.53 6.40 8.87
C VAL A 66 -2.16 6.81 9.45
N GLU A 67 -2.08 7.95 10.14
CA GLU A 67 -0.85 8.48 10.73
C GLU A 67 -0.19 7.52 11.72
N THR A 68 -0.97 6.74 12.45
CA THR A 68 -0.47 5.79 13.45
C THR A 68 -0.13 4.41 12.89
N LEU A 69 -0.57 4.09 11.67
CA LEU A 69 -0.54 2.72 11.14
C LEU A 69 0.89 2.17 10.95
N VAL A 70 1.82 3.00 10.48
CA VAL A 70 3.22 2.61 10.29
C VAL A 70 3.89 2.32 11.64
N ASP A 71 3.71 3.19 12.63
CA ASP A 71 4.31 3.02 13.96
C ASP A 71 3.75 1.79 14.67
N ARG A 72 2.45 1.53 14.53
CA ARG A 72 1.82 0.30 15.04
C ARG A 72 2.40 -0.95 14.37
N ALA A 73 2.70 -0.89 13.08
CA ALA A 73 3.34 -1.99 12.36
C ALA A 73 4.79 -2.21 12.82
N VAL A 74 5.56 -1.13 12.98
CA VAL A 74 6.94 -1.16 13.51
C VAL A 74 6.97 -1.79 14.90
N HIS A 75 6.11 -1.33 15.80
CA HIS A 75 6.01 -1.85 17.16
C HIS A 75 5.60 -3.33 17.16
N GLY A 76 4.54 -3.67 16.46
CA GLY A 76 3.98 -5.01 16.43
C GLY A 76 4.92 -6.06 15.81
N LEU A 77 5.69 -5.69 14.76
CA LEU A 77 6.69 -6.57 14.14
C LEU A 77 8.04 -6.54 14.86
N GLY A 78 8.28 -5.58 15.75
CA GLY A 78 9.50 -5.45 16.54
C GLY A 78 10.67 -4.86 15.75
N GLY A 79 10.43 -3.88 14.90
CA GLY A 79 11.48 -3.12 14.21
C GLY A 79 11.04 -2.49 12.90
N ASN A 80 11.91 -1.67 12.34
CA ASN A 80 11.64 -0.84 11.17
C ASN A 80 11.15 -1.64 9.96
N LEU A 81 10.18 -1.07 9.25
CA LEU A 81 9.70 -1.60 7.98
C LEU A 81 10.70 -1.30 6.87
N THR A 82 10.89 -2.27 5.99
CA THR A 82 11.70 -2.15 4.77
C THR A 82 10.84 -2.19 3.50
N CYS A 83 9.54 -2.48 3.64
CA CYS A 83 8.61 -2.51 2.51
C CYS A 83 7.25 -1.95 2.92
N LEU A 84 6.70 -1.07 2.08
CA LEU A 84 5.32 -0.59 2.17
C LEU A 84 4.60 -0.89 0.86
N ILE A 85 3.46 -1.59 0.92
CA ILE A 85 2.59 -1.79 -0.24
C ILE A 85 1.26 -1.08 -0.02
N ASN A 86 1.06 0.01 -0.74
CA ASN A 86 -0.19 0.76 -0.80
C ASN A 86 -1.14 0.06 -1.78
N ASN A 87 -1.85 -0.96 -1.29
CA ASN A 87 -2.76 -1.78 -2.10
C ASN A 87 -4.24 -1.50 -1.82
N ALA A 88 -4.61 -1.05 -0.63
CA ALA A 88 -6.00 -0.71 -0.33
C ALA A 88 -6.56 0.30 -1.35
N SER A 89 -7.78 0.09 -1.78
CA SER A 89 -8.40 0.95 -2.79
C SER A 89 -9.92 0.90 -2.67
N ILE A 90 -10.55 2.06 -2.74
CA ILE A 90 -11.99 2.21 -2.99
C ILE A 90 -12.17 2.34 -4.50
N PHE A 91 -13.14 1.61 -5.04
CA PHE A 91 -13.47 1.60 -6.46
C PHE A 91 -14.99 1.63 -6.63
N GLU A 92 -15.55 2.82 -6.68
CA GLU A 92 -16.98 3.09 -6.80
C GLU A 92 -17.28 3.75 -8.14
N TYR A 93 -18.47 3.48 -8.69
CA TYR A 93 -18.85 4.06 -9.99
C TYR A 93 -19.26 5.52 -9.84
N ASP A 94 -18.69 6.40 -10.64
CA ASP A 94 -19.14 7.76 -10.89
C ASP A 94 -18.74 8.25 -12.30
N THR A 95 -19.36 9.32 -12.74
CA THR A 95 -18.99 10.08 -13.93
C THR A 95 -18.82 11.54 -13.54
N LEU A 96 -18.41 12.41 -14.48
CA LEU A 96 -18.35 13.85 -14.23
C LEU A 96 -19.70 14.42 -13.78
N GLU A 97 -20.81 13.88 -14.31
CA GLU A 97 -22.18 14.35 -13.99
C GLU A 97 -22.69 13.78 -12.65
N SER A 98 -22.34 12.55 -12.33
CA SER A 98 -22.89 11.84 -11.15
C SER A 98 -21.98 11.88 -9.93
N ALA A 99 -20.72 12.34 -10.06
CA ALA A 99 -19.80 12.44 -8.95
C ALA A 99 -20.33 13.38 -7.87
N THR A 100 -20.30 12.90 -6.64
CA THR A 100 -20.70 13.65 -5.45
C THR A 100 -19.48 14.03 -4.62
N ARG A 101 -19.61 14.98 -3.71
CA ARG A 101 -18.57 15.27 -2.73
C ARG A 101 -18.16 14.00 -1.99
N ARG A 102 -19.11 13.13 -1.63
CA ARG A 102 -18.85 11.88 -0.94
C ARG A 102 -18.02 10.90 -1.78
N SER A 103 -18.38 10.66 -3.07
CA SER A 103 -17.60 9.74 -3.92
C SER A 103 -16.20 10.29 -4.16
N TRP A 104 -16.09 11.59 -4.41
CA TRP A 104 -14.84 12.30 -4.57
C TRP A 104 -13.92 12.13 -3.34
N ASP A 105 -14.40 12.51 -2.15
CA ASP A 105 -13.60 12.43 -0.93
C ASP A 105 -13.15 11.00 -0.64
N ARG A 106 -14.03 10.01 -0.79
CA ARG A 106 -13.70 8.60 -0.57
C ARG A 106 -12.59 8.11 -1.50
N HIS A 107 -12.62 8.49 -2.77
CA HIS A 107 -11.57 8.10 -3.71
C HIS A 107 -10.25 8.85 -3.44
N ILE A 108 -10.31 10.13 -3.19
CA ILE A 108 -9.10 10.94 -2.91
C ILE A 108 -8.46 10.50 -1.60
N GLU A 109 -9.25 10.38 -0.52
CA GLU A 109 -8.71 9.99 0.79
C GLU A 109 -8.09 8.58 0.77
N SER A 110 -8.83 7.59 0.30
CA SER A 110 -8.34 6.21 0.32
C SER A 110 -7.22 5.93 -0.69
N ASN A 111 -7.32 6.49 -1.91
CA ASN A 111 -6.45 6.07 -3.03
C ASN A 111 -5.27 7.00 -3.28
N LEU A 112 -5.26 8.20 -2.69
CA LEU A 112 -4.21 9.20 -2.86
C LEU A 112 -3.69 9.74 -1.53
N ARG A 113 -4.56 10.30 -0.67
CA ARG A 113 -4.14 10.93 0.58
C ARG A 113 -3.54 9.92 1.55
N ALA A 114 -4.21 8.80 1.80
CA ALA A 114 -3.69 7.77 2.69
C ALA A 114 -2.33 7.21 2.22
N PRO A 115 -2.12 6.81 0.95
CA PRO A 115 -0.78 6.48 0.45
C PRO A 115 0.26 7.57 0.67
N PHE A 116 -0.10 8.85 0.50
CA PHE A 116 0.80 9.97 0.74
C PHE A 116 1.26 10.01 2.20
N VAL A 117 0.31 9.99 3.15
CA VAL A 117 0.60 10.01 4.59
C VAL A 117 1.40 8.77 5.01
N LEU A 118 1.01 7.59 4.53
CA LEU A 118 1.74 6.35 4.82
C LEU A 118 3.19 6.40 4.32
N MET A 119 3.44 6.98 3.15
CA MET A 119 4.81 7.16 2.66
C MET A 119 5.61 8.16 3.50
N GLN A 120 4.98 9.24 3.99
CA GLN A 120 5.63 10.17 4.92
C GLN A 120 6.03 9.47 6.23
N CYS A 121 5.10 8.69 6.82
CA CYS A 121 5.37 7.94 8.05
C CYS A 121 6.43 6.85 7.80
N PHE A 122 6.36 6.16 6.68
CA PHE A 122 7.33 5.14 6.30
C PHE A 122 8.73 5.72 6.11
N ALA A 123 8.86 6.86 5.44
CA ALA A 123 10.16 7.50 5.19
C ALA A 123 10.86 7.94 6.49
N ARG A 124 10.11 8.33 7.51
CA ARG A 124 10.68 8.73 8.81
C ARG A 124 11.43 7.60 9.53
N GLN A 125 11.01 6.34 9.32
CA GLN A 125 11.57 5.17 10.01
C GLN A 125 12.37 4.24 9.08
N ALA A 126 12.27 4.38 7.76
CA ALA A 126 12.97 3.50 6.81
C ALA A 126 14.48 3.56 7.01
N PRO A 127 15.19 2.42 6.82
CA PRO A 127 16.64 2.41 6.90
C PRO A 127 17.26 3.22 5.77
N ARG A 128 18.40 3.84 6.06
CA ARG A 128 19.20 4.57 5.08
C ARG A 128 19.86 3.62 4.06
N ALA A 129 20.18 4.14 2.90
CA ALA A 129 20.96 3.41 1.89
C ALA A 129 22.29 2.93 2.48
N ARG A 130 22.74 1.78 2.04
CA ARG A 130 24.10 1.31 2.26
C ARG A 130 24.96 1.65 1.05
N GLN A 131 26.27 1.61 1.19
CA GLN A 131 27.17 1.64 0.05
C GLN A 131 27.53 0.21 -0.35
N ASP A 132 27.68 -0.01 -1.64
CA ASP A 132 28.28 -1.23 -2.17
C ASP A 132 29.81 -1.13 -2.16
N ASP A 133 30.49 -2.15 -2.72
CA ASP A 133 31.95 -2.21 -2.75
C ASP A 133 32.59 -1.14 -3.67
N GLN A 134 31.79 -0.46 -4.49
CA GLN A 134 32.19 0.63 -5.38
C GLN A 134 31.85 2.01 -4.81
N GLY A 135 31.18 2.04 -3.62
CA GLY A 135 30.72 3.27 -2.97
C GLY A 135 29.38 3.79 -3.48
N GLU A 136 28.68 3.03 -4.33
CA GLU A 136 27.38 3.41 -4.86
C GLU A 136 26.25 3.12 -3.85
N PRO A 137 25.22 3.98 -3.75
CA PRO A 137 24.17 3.80 -2.78
C PRO A 137 23.21 2.67 -3.15
N LEU A 138 22.99 1.74 -2.22
CA LEU A 138 22.03 0.65 -2.30
C LEU A 138 20.83 0.92 -1.41
N ALA A 139 19.69 1.24 -1.99
CA ALA A 139 18.44 1.44 -1.26
C ALA A 139 18.10 0.23 -0.40
N GLN A 140 17.72 0.48 0.85
CA GLN A 140 17.37 -0.56 1.81
C GLN A 140 15.86 -0.69 2.02
N ALA A 141 15.08 0.18 1.41
CA ALA A 141 13.63 0.18 1.55
C ALA A 141 12.92 0.36 0.20
N LEU A 142 11.66 -0.10 0.15
CA LEU A 142 10.83 -0.11 -1.05
C LEU A 142 9.40 0.30 -0.71
N VAL A 143 8.84 1.19 -1.52
CA VAL A 143 7.40 1.45 -1.59
C VAL A 143 6.85 0.95 -2.92
N ILE A 144 5.71 0.27 -2.90
CA ILE A 144 4.94 -0.09 -4.09
C ILE A 144 3.54 0.49 -3.98
N ASN A 145 3.18 1.34 -4.93
CA ASN A 145 1.84 1.89 -5.07
C ASN A 145 1.04 1.08 -6.11
N MET A 146 -0.12 0.55 -5.69
CA MET A 146 -1.00 -0.16 -6.62
C MET A 146 -1.83 0.87 -7.39
N LEU A 147 -1.47 1.07 -8.64
CA LEU A 147 -2.20 1.89 -9.61
C LEU A 147 -3.37 1.10 -10.23
N ASP A 148 -3.76 1.52 -11.40
CA ASP A 148 -4.73 0.85 -12.27
C ASP A 148 -4.30 1.08 -13.73
N GLN A 149 -4.68 0.19 -14.64
CA GLN A 149 -4.47 0.38 -16.08
C GLN A 149 -5.10 1.68 -16.61
N ARG A 150 -6.13 2.20 -15.93
CA ARG A 150 -6.83 3.44 -16.28
C ARG A 150 -5.92 4.67 -16.29
N VAL A 151 -4.79 4.66 -15.59
CA VAL A 151 -3.82 5.77 -15.66
C VAL A 151 -3.22 5.94 -17.07
N ARG A 152 -3.29 4.89 -17.91
CA ARG A 152 -2.86 4.96 -19.33
C ARG A 152 -4.01 4.95 -20.33
N LYS A 153 -5.19 4.49 -19.91
CA LYS A 153 -6.39 4.41 -20.75
C LYS A 153 -7.59 4.95 -19.99
N LEU A 154 -7.74 6.27 -20.00
CA LEU A 154 -8.84 6.95 -19.34
C LEU A 154 -10.17 6.64 -20.04
N THR A 155 -11.24 6.57 -19.26
CA THR A 155 -12.62 6.42 -19.72
C THR A 155 -13.48 7.43 -18.96
N PRO A 156 -14.68 7.79 -19.44
CA PRO A 156 -15.57 8.75 -18.77
C PRO A 156 -16.12 8.20 -17.44
N GLU A 157 -16.11 6.87 -17.25
CA GLU A 157 -16.57 6.24 -16.01
C GLU A 157 -15.46 6.20 -14.97
N PHE A 158 -15.85 6.15 -13.71
CA PHE A 158 -14.96 6.13 -12.55
C PHE A 158 -14.07 7.38 -12.50
N SER A 159 -14.68 8.55 -12.72
CA SER A 159 -13.96 9.82 -12.89
C SER A 159 -13.10 10.18 -11.69
N SER A 160 -13.68 10.25 -10.49
CA SER A 160 -12.92 10.61 -9.28
C SER A 160 -11.90 9.55 -8.88
N TYR A 161 -12.20 8.26 -9.10
CA TYR A 161 -11.23 7.18 -8.94
C TYR A 161 -10.03 7.33 -9.89
N SER A 162 -10.29 7.59 -11.17
CA SER A 162 -9.24 7.77 -12.17
C SER A 162 -8.34 8.96 -11.83
N ILE A 163 -8.92 10.07 -11.38
CA ILE A 163 -8.18 11.25 -10.90
C ILE A 163 -7.29 10.88 -9.70
N ALA A 164 -7.82 10.15 -8.71
CA ALA A 164 -7.03 9.71 -7.55
C ALA A 164 -5.86 8.81 -7.96
N LYS A 165 -6.07 7.87 -8.91
CA LYS A 165 -5.00 6.98 -9.40
C LYS A 165 -3.97 7.72 -10.27
N MET A 166 -4.39 8.72 -11.05
CA MET A 166 -3.47 9.63 -11.76
C MET A 166 -2.62 10.45 -10.77
N GLY A 167 -3.24 10.98 -9.71
CA GLY A 167 -2.53 11.65 -8.63
C GLY A 167 -1.51 10.72 -7.94
N LEU A 168 -1.89 9.47 -7.67
CA LEU A 168 -0.99 8.47 -7.10
C LEU A 168 0.18 8.13 -8.04
N TRP A 169 -0.04 8.14 -9.36
CA TRP A 169 1.03 7.97 -10.33
C TRP A 169 2.02 9.13 -10.29
N ALA A 170 1.54 10.37 -10.31
CA ALA A 170 2.40 11.55 -10.18
C ALA A 170 3.17 11.52 -8.84
N LEU A 171 2.47 11.22 -7.73
CA LEU A 171 3.08 11.07 -6.42
C LEU A 171 4.18 9.99 -6.39
N THR A 172 3.98 8.87 -7.08
CA THR A 172 5.01 7.81 -7.20
C THR A 172 6.30 8.34 -7.82
N GLN A 173 6.19 9.13 -8.88
CA GLN A 173 7.35 9.68 -9.58
C GLN A 173 8.09 10.74 -8.74
N THR A 174 7.34 11.65 -8.11
CA THR A 174 7.94 12.69 -7.26
C THR A 174 8.55 12.09 -5.99
N ALA A 175 7.89 11.12 -5.39
CA ALA A 175 8.43 10.42 -4.21
C ALA A 175 9.67 9.57 -4.56
N ALA A 176 9.73 8.95 -5.74
CA ALA A 176 10.92 8.23 -6.19
C ALA A 176 12.15 9.14 -6.27
N GLN A 177 11.97 10.37 -6.74
CA GLN A 177 13.04 11.37 -6.78
C GLN A 177 13.40 11.90 -5.39
N GLY A 178 12.40 12.21 -4.57
CA GLY A 178 12.61 12.86 -3.27
C GLY A 178 13.10 11.92 -2.17
N LEU A 179 12.89 10.61 -2.30
CA LEU A 179 13.28 9.61 -1.30
C LEU A 179 14.52 8.79 -1.69
N ALA A 180 15.06 9.02 -2.89
CA ALA A 180 16.34 8.45 -3.29
C ALA A 180 17.48 9.08 -2.47
N PRO A 181 18.57 8.34 -2.19
CA PRO A 181 18.80 6.94 -2.56
C PRO A 181 18.27 5.91 -1.54
N ASP A 182 17.68 6.35 -0.44
CA ASP A 182 17.32 5.48 0.70
C ASP A 182 16.19 4.52 0.39
N ILE A 183 15.17 5.02 -0.32
CA ILE A 183 13.91 4.32 -0.58
C ILE A 183 13.63 4.32 -2.09
N ARG A 184 13.45 3.14 -2.65
CA ARG A 184 12.89 2.99 -4.00
C ARG A 184 11.37 3.11 -3.94
N VAL A 185 10.80 3.91 -4.81
CA VAL A 185 9.34 4.03 -4.94
C VAL A 185 8.94 3.62 -6.35
N ASN A 186 8.13 2.58 -6.44
CA ASN A 186 7.63 2.04 -7.70
C ASN A 186 6.12 1.89 -7.67
N ALA A 187 5.54 1.62 -8.83
CA ALA A 187 4.11 1.34 -8.95
C ALA A 187 3.85 0.11 -9.83
N ILE A 188 2.72 -0.54 -9.56
CA ILE A 188 2.18 -1.62 -10.38
C ILE A 188 0.78 -1.23 -10.83
N GLY A 189 0.54 -1.26 -12.14
CA GLY A 189 -0.78 -1.07 -12.74
C GLY A 189 -1.37 -2.42 -13.15
N PRO A 190 -2.05 -3.14 -12.23
CA PRO A 190 -2.64 -4.43 -12.58
C PRO A 190 -3.80 -4.23 -13.55
N GLY A 191 -3.93 -5.18 -14.48
CA GLY A 191 -5.17 -5.40 -15.20
C GLY A 191 -6.16 -6.26 -14.40
N PRO A 192 -7.20 -6.82 -15.02
CA PRO A 192 -8.12 -7.78 -14.41
C PRO A 192 -7.37 -9.10 -14.14
N THR A 193 -6.79 -9.23 -12.94
CA THR A 193 -5.91 -10.34 -12.55
C THR A 193 -6.60 -11.38 -11.68
N LEU A 194 -7.48 -10.96 -10.79
CA LEU A 194 -8.24 -11.85 -9.92
C LEU A 194 -9.72 -11.49 -9.95
N GLN A 195 -10.58 -12.50 -9.89
CA GLN A 195 -12.03 -12.32 -9.88
C GLN A 195 -12.48 -11.32 -8.80
N GLY A 196 -13.26 -10.34 -9.19
CA GLY A 196 -13.81 -9.30 -8.34
C GLY A 196 -15.33 -9.39 -8.23
N ALA A 197 -15.93 -8.57 -7.38
CA ALA A 197 -17.39 -8.53 -7.20
C ALA A 197 -18.19 -8.10 -8.44
N ARG A 198 -17.52 -7.69 -9.52
CA ARG A 198 -18.11 -7.21 -10.79
C ARG A 198 -17.65 -8.02 -12.02
N GLN A 199 -17.18 -9.22 -11.79
CA GLN A 199 -16.85 -10.19 -12.85
C GLN A 199 -17.77 -11.41 -12.76
#